data_f8506cad6ba517a7543078025a7019d8
#
_entry.id   f8506cad6ba517a7543078025a7019d8
#
_cell.length_a   1.000
_cell.length_b   1.000
_cell.length_c   1.000
_cell.angle_alpha   90.00
_cell.angle_beta   90.00
_cell.angle_gamma   90.00
#
_symmetry.space_group_name_H-M   'P 1'
#
loop_
_entity.id
_entity.type
_entity.pdbx_description
1 polymer ?
#
loop_
_entity_poly.entity_id
_entity_poly.type
_entity_poly.pdbx_seq_one_letter_code
_entity_poly.pdbx_strand_id
1 'polypeptide(L)'
;MCFKIILLWKFLLACTLCSLGFTPVASAAEQPDIDHQEITIWSQGVRLAGDIYKPNGLAVDAKLPGILMVPGWGGNKGNVGRNYAKHFASAGFVVLAFDFKSWGESDGPVVMTAALRQIDESAEVKVVGTHIRQFINPLSMMEDVRAALYYLGGEPQVMADNLGIWGTSMGGGLAVVMATQDSRIKALVDQMGPVNYQYNLKDIPANYVRAIETQMARGVL
;
A
#
# COMPACT_ATOMS: atom_id res chain seq x y z
N MET A 1 55.35 14.81 47.75
CA MET A 1 54.30 15.85 47.79
C MET A 1 52.96 15.16 47.78
N CYS A 2 52.30 15.19 48.93
CA CYS A 2 51.08 14.51 49.28
C CYS A 2 49.89 15.29 48.69
N PHE A 3 49.02 14.66 47.94
CA PHE A 3 47.66 15.17 47.79
C PHE A 3 46.64 14.02 47.88
N LYS A 4 45.83 14.14 48.87
CA LYS A 4 44.84 13.38 49.55
C LYS A 4 43.82 12.73 48.64
N ILE A 5 43.70 11.42 48.77
CA ILE A 5 42.53 10.59 48.46
C ILE A 5 41.59 10.74 49.67
N ILE A 6 40.62 11.62 49.62
CA ILE A 6 39.48 11.68 50.54
C ILE A 6 38.32 12.34 49.74
N LEU A 7 37.57 11.58 48.95
CA LEU A 7 36.22 11.92 48.49
C LEU A 7 35.57 10.78 47.72
N LEU A 8 35.63 9.55 48.25
CA LEU A 8 34.97 8.41 47.60
C LEU A 8 34.10 7.55 48.55
N TRP A 9 33.65 8.12 49.63
CA TRP A 9 32.86 7.33 50.58
C TRP A 9 31.52 7.94 51.03
N LYS A 10 31.01 8.94 50.30
CA LYS A 10 29.67 9.51 50.56
C LYS A 10 28.66 9.33 49.40
N PHE A 11 28.98 8.58 48.35
CA PHE A 11 28.06 8.27 47.29
C PHE A 11 27.51 6.85 47.26
N LEU A 12 27.85 6.01 48.24
CA LEU A 12 27.42 4.61 48.28
C LEU A 12 26.24 4.33 49.24
N LEU A 13 25.61 5.36 49.85
CA LEU A 13 24.46 5.16 50.75
C LEU A 13 23.12 5.73 50.23
N ALA A 14 23.06 6.21 49.01
CA ALA A 14 21.83 6.75 48.42
C ALA A 14 21.21 5.87 47.34
N CYS A 15 21.76 4.67 47.05
CA CYS A 15 21.25 3.79 45.98
C CYS A 15 20.47 2.59 46.49
N THR A 16 20.15 2.46 47.78
CA THR A 16 19.48 1.27 48.34
C THR A 16 18.03 1.49 48.75
N LEU A 17 17.39 2.59 48.38
CA LEU A 17 16.00 2.88 48.73
C LEU A 17 15.09 3.18 47.52
N CYS A 18 15.49 2.84 46.29
CA CYS A 18 14.66 2.99 45.08
C CYS A 18 14.27 1.67 44.42
N SER A 19 14.21 0.56 45.20
CA SER A 19 13.79 -0.78 44.71
C SER A 19 12.39 -1.21 45.13
N LEU A 20 11.52 -0.26 45.44
CA LEU A 20 10.11 -0.56 45.71
C LEU A 20 9.23 0.25 44.79
N GLY A 21 8.76 -0.40 43.71
CA GLY A 21 7.64 0.15 42.97
C GLY A 21 7.77 0.20 41.43
N PHE A 22 8.61 -0.59 40.80
CA PHE A 22 8.38 -0.90 39.40
C PHE A 22 7.31 -2.01 39.33
N THR A 23 6.06 -1.62 39.37
CA THR A 23 5.01 -2.46 38.79
C THR A 23 5.33 -2.58 37.31
N PRO A 24 5.42 -3.80 36.75
CA PRO A 24 5.53 -3.92 35.30
C PRO A 24 4.26 -3.31 34.70
N VAL A 25 4.43 -2.17 34.07
CA VAL A 25 3.37 -1.52 33.31
C VAL A 25 3.02 -2.44 32.15
N ALA A 26 1.76 -2.81 32.15
CA ALA A 26 1.00 -3.33 31.05
C ALA A 26 1.58 -4.59 30.38
N SER A 27 0.95 -5.72 30.68
CA SER A 27 0.72 -6.78 29.73
C SER A 27 0.56 -6.16 28.35
N ALA A 28 1.42 -6.56 27.39
CA ALA A 28 1.17 -6.28 25.99
C ALA A 28 -0.29 -6.63 25.74
N ALA A 29 -1.13 -5.65 25.43
CA ALA A 29 -2.51 -5.90 25.07
C ALA A 29 -2.43 -6.94 23.94
N GLU A 30 -3.03 -8.09 24.16
CA GLU A 30 -3.13 -9.14 23.17
C GLU A 30 -3.66 -8.48 21.90
N GLN A 31 -2.86 -8.48 20.84
CA GLN A 31 -3.30 -7.85 19.59
C GLN A 31 -4.57 -8.58 19.18
N PRO A 32 -5.68 -7.86 18.97
CA PRO A 32 -6.92 -8.51 18.58
C PRO A 32 -6.66 -9.40 17.37
N ASP A 33 -7.19 -10.59 17.43
CA ASP A 33 -7.09 -11.57 16.36
C ASP A 33 -7.66 -10.97 15.07
N ILE A 34 -6.91 -11.10 13.97
CA ILE A 34 -7.21 -10.46 12.68
C ILE A 34 -7.53 -11.55 11.67
N ASP A 35 -8.70 -11.45 11.05
CA ASP A 35 -9.04 -12.21 9.85
C ASP A 35 -8.28 -11.63 8.65
N HIS A 36 -7.60 -12.52 7.92
CA HIS A 36 -6.83 -12.18 6.72
C HIS A 36 -7.25 -13.08 5.56
N GLN A 37 -7.60 -12.46 4.44
CA GLN A 37 -8.03 -13.17 3.24
C GLN A 37 -7.29 -12.63 2.01
N GLU A 38 -6.72 -13.54 1.21
CA GLU A 38 -6.22 -13.22 -0.13
C GLU A 38 -7.39 -13.05 -1.10
N ILE A 39 -7.30 -12.04 -1.95
CA ILE A 39 -8.34 -11.71 -2.91
C ILE A 39 -7.79 -11.43 -4.30
N THR A 40 -8.65 -11.47 -5.28
CA THR A 40 -8.36 -11.06 -6.66
C THR A 40 -9.15 -9.81 -7.01
N ILE A 41 -8.45 -8.81 -7.54
CA ILE A 41 -9.04 -7.57 -8.07
C ILE A 41 -8.77 -7.54 -9.56
N TRP A 42 -9.72 -7.10 -10.36
CA TRP A 42 -9.54 -6.93 -11.80
C TRP A 42 -9.40 -5.46 -12.16
N SER A 43 -8.30 -5.10 -12.79
CA SER A 43 -8.01 -3.76 -13.31
C SER A 43 -7.72 -3.83 -14.79
N GLN A 44 -8.65 -3.33 -15.62
CA GLN A 44 -8.53 -3.30 -17.09
C GLN A 44 -8.16 -4.69 -17.69
N GLY A 45 -8.79 -5.75 -17.17
CA GLY A 45 -8.54 -7.11 -17.64
C GLY A 45 -7.26 -7.77 -17.10
N VAL A 46 -6.52 -7.10 -16.24
CA VAL A 46 -5.33 -7.64 -15.55
C VAL A 46 -5.68 -8.00 -14.12
N ARG A 47 -5.31 -9.18 -13.67
CA ARG A 47 -5.50 -9.66 -12.30
C ARG A 47 -4.50 -8.99 -11.36
N LEU A 48 -5.01 -8.34 -10.32
CA LEU A 48 -4.21 -7.83 -9.21
C LEU A 48 -4.38 -8.75 -8.00
N ALA A 49 -3.29 -9.03 -7.31
CA ALA A 49 -3.30 -9.70 -6.02
C ALA A 49 -3.57 -8.69 -4.91
N GLY A 50 -4.48 -9.02 -4.01
CA GLY A 50 -4.82 -8.20 -2.86
C GLY A 50 -4.97 -9.03 -1.59
N ASP A 51 -4.94 -8.34 -0.46
CA ASP A 51 -5.18 -8.88 0.88
C ASP A 51 -6.20 -8.00 1.59
N ILE A 52 -7.23 -8.63 2.17
CA ILE A 52 -8.16 -7.97 3.09
C ILE A 52 -7.84 -8.38 4.52
N TYR A 53 -7.81 -7.40 5.40
CA TYR A 53 -7.64 -7.55 6.84
C TYR A 53 -8.85 -6.98 7.57
N LYS A 54 -9.44 -7.72 8.50
CA LYS A 54 -10.61 -7.30 9.31
C LYS A 54 -10.42 -7.75 10.76
N PRO A 55 -11.13 -7.11 11.72
CA PRO A 55 -11.26 -7.66 13.06
C PRO A 55 -11.84 -9.07 13.01
N ASN A 56 -11.27 -10.02 13.72
CA ASN A 56 -11.85 -11.36 13.82
C ASN A 56 -13.21 -11.34 14.53
N GLY A 57 -14.09 -12.27 14.16
CA GLY A 57 -15.41 -12.38 14.78
C GLY A 57 -16.38 -11.25 14.42
N LEU A 58 -16.12 -10.51 13.35
CA LEU A 58 -17.01 -9.44 12.88
C LEU A 58 -18.38 -10.02 12.47
N ALA A 59 -19.46 -9.48 13.01
CA ALA A 59 -20.81 -9.90 12.63
C ALA A 59 -21.07 -9.70 11.11
N VAL A 60 -21.89 -10.56 10.52
CA VAL A 60 -22.14 -10.55 9.07
C VAL A 60 -22.73 -9.23 8.59
N ASP A 61 -23.56 -8.60 9.41
CA ASP A 61 -24.24 -7.33 9.14
C ASP A 61 -23.46 -6.10 9.64
N ALA A 62 -22.31 -6.30 10.29
CA ALA A 62 -21.48 -5.20 10.76
C ALA A 62 -20.94 -4.37 9.58
N LYS A 63 -20.87 -3.08 9.77
CA LYS A 63 -20.33 -2.11 8.81
C LYS A 63 -19.22 -1.30 9.46
N LEU A 64 -18.02 -1.38 8.91
CA LEU A 64 -16.84 -0.65 9.34
C LEU A 64 -16.35 0.29 8.24
N PRO A 65 -15.66 1.39 8.59
CA PRO A 65 -14.98 2.18 7.58
C PRO A 65 -13.86 1.36 6.92
N GLY A 66 -13.67 1.58 5.61
CA GLY A 66 -12.63 0.91 4.83
C GLY A 66 -11.36 1.75 4.68
N ILE A 67 -10.19 1.13 4.67
CA ILE A 67 -8.92 1.79 4.34
C ILE A 67 -8.25 1.07 3.17
N LEU A 68 -7.99 1.79 2.07
CA LEU A 68 -7.15 1.31 0.99
C LEU A 68 -5.70 1.69 1.26
N MET A 69 -4.79 0.72 1.19
CA MET A 69 -3.36 0.93 1.32
C MET A 69 -2.66 0.86 -0.03
N VAL A 70 -2.02 1.96 -0.41
CA VAL A 70 -1.35 2.13 -1.70
C VAL A 70 0.17 2.04 -1.51
N PRO A 71 0.83 0.98 -1.99
CA PRO A 71 2.27 0.80 -1.80
C PRO A 71 3.08 1.81 -2.63
N GLY A 72 4.30 2.08 -2.16
CA GLY A 72 5.28 2.89 -2.88
C GLY A 72 5.95 2.12 -4.01
N TRP A 73 6.91 2.78 -4.68
CA TRP A 73 7.72 2.16 -5.73
C TRP A 73 8.47 0.93 -5.19
N GLY A 74 8.32 -0.19 -5.87
CA GLY A 74 8.92 -1.46 -5.47
C GLY A 74 8.29 -2.10 -4.24
N GLY A 75 7.32 -1.44 -3.63
CA GLY A 75 6.53 -1.98 -2.53
C GLY A 75 5.48 -2.97 -3.01
N ASN A 76 4.96 -3.76 -2.09
CA ASN A 76 3.91 -4.73 -2.34
C ASN A 76 2.91 -4.81 -1.18
N LYS A 77 1.81 -5.53 -1.40
CA LYS A 77 0.75 -5.76 -0.40
C LYS A 77 1.29 -6.32 0.92
N GLY A 78 2.28 -7.22 0.86
CA GLY A 78 2.88 -7.80 2.06
C GLY A 78 3.67 -6.80 2.89
N ASN A 79 4.31 -5.80 2.28
CA ASN A 79 5.04 -4.76 3.01
C ASN A 79 4.07 -3.86 3.80
N VAL A 80 3.04 -3.34 3.15
CA VAL A 80 2.04 -2.47 3.81
C VAL A 80 1.13 -3.28 4.74
N GLY A 81 0.80 -4.53 4.38
CA GLY A 81 -0.01 -5.44 5.21
C GLY A 81 0.65 -5.74 6.55
N ARG A 82 1.90 -6.19 6.55
CA ARG A 82 2.61 -6.55 7.79
C ARG A 82 2.82 -5.37 8.72
N ASN A 83 3.15 -4.20 8.16
CA ASN A 83 3.58 -3.06 8.95
C ASN A 83 2.42 -2.14 9.37
N TYR A 84 1.32 -2.13 8.63
CA TYR A 84 0.25 -1.14 8.86
C TYR A 84 -1.16 -1.75 8.87
N ALA A 85 -1.52 -2.60 7.90
CA ALA A 85 -2.90 -3.06 7.73
C ALA A 85 -3.45 -3.77 8.97
N LYS A 86 -2.63 -4.61 9.60
CA LYS A 86 -3.01 -5.32 10.84
C LYS A 86 -3.33 -4.35 11.98
N HIS A 87 -2.57 -3.27 12.13
CA HIS A 87 -2.82 -2.27 13.17
C HIS A 87 -4.14 -1.53 12.94
N PHE A 88 -4.44 -1.16 11.70
CA PHE A 88 -5.72 -0.53 11.36
C PHE A 88 -6.89 -1.52 11.52
N ALA A 89 -6.72 -2.77 11.11
CA ALA A 89 -7.75 -3.79 11.32
C ALA A 89 -8.02 -4.00 12.82
N SER A 90 -6.98 -4.06 13.66
CA SER A 90 -7.11 -4.11 15.11
C SER A 90 -7.83 -2.91 15.71
N ALA A 91 -7.77 -1.76 15.04
CA ALA A 91 -8.45 -0.53 15.43
C ALA A 91 -9.90 -0.44 14.92
N GLY A 92 -10.43 -1.49 14.27
CA GLY A 92 -11.82 -1.54 13.82
C GLY A 92 -12.06 -1.06 12.38
N PHE A 93 -11.07 -1.20 11.50
CA PHE A 93 -11.21 -0.91 10.08
C PHE A 93 -11.19 -2.20 9.25
N VAL A 94 -11.86 -2.18 8.09
CA VAL A 94 -11.59 -3.15 7.03
C VAL A 94 -10.49 -2.57 6.14
N VAL A 95 -9.39 -3.29 5.98
CA VAL A 95 -8.20 -2.76 5.29
C VAL A 95 -7.91 -3.62 4.07
N LEU A 96 -7.73 -2.97 2.92
CA LEU A 96 -7.31 -3.61 1.68
C LEU A 96 -5.91 -3.15 1.30
N ALA A 97 -4.99 -4.09 1.13
CA ALA A 97 -3.67 -3.91 0.54
C ALA A 97 -3.61 -4.65 -0.79
N PHE A 98 -2.92 -4.13 -1.79
CA PHE A 98 -2.83 -4.76 -3.11
C PHE A 98 -1.46 -4.56 -3.75
N ASP A 99 -1.17 -5.37 -4.76
CA ASP A 99 -0.02 -5.21 -5.64
C ASP A 99 -0.46 -4.55 -6.94
N PHE A 100 0.26 -3.52 -7.37
CA PHE A 100 0.07 -2.94 -8.70
C PHE A 100 0.27 -3.97 -9.80
N LYS A 101 -0.41 -3.81 -10.95
CA LYS A 101 -0.14 -4.65 -12.12
C LYS A 101 1.35 -4.66 -12.45
N SER A 102 1.86 -5.79 -12.85
CA SER A 102 3.28 -6.09 -13.10
C SER A 102 4.19 -6.13 -11.87
N TRP A 103 3.68 -5.93 -10.66
CA TRP A 103 4.43 -5.96 -9.40
C TRP A 103 3.93 -7.09 -8.48
N GLY A 104 4.79 -7.50 -7.53
CA GLY A 104 4.45 -8.49 -6.51
C GLY A 104 3.86 -9.77 -7.11
N GLU A 105 2.68 -10.15 -6.64
CA GLU A 105 1.92 -11.34 -7.07
C GLU A 105 0.84 -11.01 -8.12
N SER A 106 0.74 -9.73 -8.53
CA SER A 106 -0.16 -9.31 -9.61
C SER A 106 0.37 -9.73 -10.97
N ASP A 107 -0.56 -9.98 -11.89
CA ASP A 107 -0.21 -10.17 -13.29
C ASP A 107 0.20 -8.83 -13.92
N GLY A 108 0.80 -8.88 -15.09
CA GLY A 108 1.17 -7.70 -15.86
C GLY A 108 0.51 -7.71 -17.23
N PRO A 109 0.59 -6.60 -17.94
CA PRO A 109 0.13 -6.56 -19.33
C PRO A 109 0.94 -7.53 -20.19
N VAL A 110 0.27 -8.08 -21.19
CA VAL A 110 0.88 -8.95 -22.19
C VAL A 110 0.95 -8.19 -23.50
N VAL A 111 2.15 -8.02 -24.02
CA VAL A 111 2.34 -7.47 -25.36
C VAL A 111 2.30 -8.62 -26.36
N MET A 112 1.34 -8.57 -27.27
CA MET A 112 1.21 -9.56 -28.34
C MET A 112 2.39 -9.47 -29.29
N THR A 113 2.99 -10.61 -29.62
CA THR A 113 4.12 -10.68 -30.58
C THR A 113 3.67 -10.69 -32.03
N ALA A 114 2.37 -10.88 -32.28
CA ALA A 114 1.79 -10.83 -33.62
C ALA A 114 0.41 -10.16 -33.59
N ALA A 115 0.09 -9.42 -34.64
CA ALA A 115 -1.24 -8.84 -34.80
C ALA A 115 -2.28 -9.94 -35.05
N LEU A 116 -3.44 -9.82 -34.43
CA LEU A 116 -4.61 -10.66 -34.74
C LEU A 116 -5.16 -10.20 -36.09
N ARG A 117 -5.03 -11.05 -37.11
CA ARG A 117 -5.49 -10.73 -38.46
C ARG A 117 -6.93 -11.12 -38.76
N GLN A 118 -7.46 -12.05 -38.00
CA GLN A 118 -8.86 -12.49 -38.07
C GLN A 118 -9.35 -12.69 -36.64
N ILE A 119 -10.41 -11.99 -36.27
CA ILE A 119 -11.10 -12.15 -35.00
C ILE A 119 -12.50 -12.62 -35.35
N ASP A 120 -12.84 -13.82 -34.91
CA ASP A 120 -14.22 -14.24 -34.77
C ASP A 120 -14.74 -13.66 -33.45
N GLU A 121 -15.64 -12.69 -33.50
CA GLU A 121 -16.15 -11.98 -32.30
C GLU A 121 -16.84 -12.92 -31.31
N SER A 122 -17.17 -14.15 -31.71
CA SER A 122 -17.80 -15.16 -30.88
C SER A 122 -16.82 -16.18 -30.28
N ALA A 123 -15.52 -16.12 -30.63
CA ALA A 123 -14.55 -17.14 -30.26
C ALA A 123 -13.51 -16.63 -29.26
N GLU A 124 -13.18 -17.48 -28.29
CA GLU A 124 -12.01 -17.31 -27.44
C GLU A 124 -10.73 -17.44 -28.28
N VAL A 125 -9.89 -16.40 -28.29
CA VAL A 125 -8.65 -16.38 -29.06
C VAL A 125 -7.45 -16.57 -28.12
N LYS A 126 -6.64 -17.59 -28.35
CA LYS A 126 -5.35 -17.78 -27.69
C LYS A 126 -4.29 -16.93 -28.38
N VAL A 127 -3.61 -16.11 -27.60
CA VAL A 127 -2.54 -15.24 -28.09
C VAL A 127 -1.18 -15.62 -27.48
N VAL A 128 -0.12 -15.42 -28.27
CA VAL A 128 1.26 -15.53 -27.76
C VAL A 128 1.78 -14.12 -27.56
N GLY A 129 2.31 -13.85 -26.37
CA GLY A 129 2.80 -12.53 -26.02
C GLY A 129 3.89 -12.57 -24.95
N THR A 130 4.52 -11.43 -24.73
CA THR A 130 5.50 -11.22 -23.68
C THR A 130 4.84 -10.55 -22.48
N HIS A 131 4.97 -11.15 -21.31
CA HIS A 131 4.50 -10.60 -20.06
C HIS A 131 5.47 -9.53 -19.56
N ILE A 132 4.96 -8.33 -19.33
CA ILE A 132 5.76 -7.21 -18.83
C ILE A 132 5.74 -7.19 -17.30
N ARG A 133 6.93 -7.09 -16.70
CA ARG A 133 7.11 -7.00 -15.25
C ARG A 133 7.77 -5.67 -14.87
N GLN A 134 7.47 -5.20 -13.64
CA GLN A 134 8.06 -3.99 -13.05
C GLN A 134 7.85 -2.72 -13.88
N PHE A 135 6.72 -2.66 -14.56
CA PHE A 135 6.35 -1.51 -15.37
C PHE A 135 5.78 -0.38 -14.48
N ILE A 136 6.27 0.83 -14.69
CA ILE A 136 5.80 2.03 -13.99
C ILE A 136 5.13 2.96 -14.99
N ASN A 137 3.83 3.07 -14.85
CA ASN A 137 3.01 4.06 -15.54
C ASN A 137 2.01 4.64 -14.54
N PRO A 138 2.20 5.88 -14.08
CA PRO A 138 1.33 6.46 -13.06
C PRO A 138 -0.16 6.49 -13.45
N LEU A 139 -0.47 6.69 -14.73
CA LEU A 139 -1.87 6.68 -15.20
C LEU A 139 -2.48 5.28 -15.09
N SER A 140 -1.74 4.26 -15.52
CA SER A 140 -2.17 2.87 -15.36
C SER A 140 -2.28 2.45 -13.89
N MET A 141 -1.35 2.91 -13.05
CA MET A 141 -1.37 2.67 -11.61
C MET A 141 -2.56 3.35 -10.92
N MET A 142 -2.99 4.52 -11.40
CA MET A 142 -4.22 5.17 -10.92
C MET A 142 -5.47 4.32 -11.20
N GLU A 143 -5.52 3.61 -12.32
CA GLU A 143 -6.62 2.67 -12.60
C GLU A 143 -6.61 1.47 -11.65
N ASP A 144 -5.43 1.01 -11.23
CA ASP A 144 -5.31 -0.04 -10.22
C ASP A 144 -5.80 0.43 -8.84
N VAL A 145 -5.40 1.65 -8.43
CA VAL A 145 -5.89 2.27 -7.19
C VAL A 145 -7.42 2.39 -7.22
N ARG A 146 -7.98 2.84 -8.35
CA ARG A 146 -9.42 2.97 -8.54
C ARG A 146 -10.12 1.62 -8.44
N ALA A 147 -9.61 0.59 -9.12
CA ALA A 147 -10.17 -0.76 -9.08
C ALA A 147 -10.15 -1.33 -7.65
N ALA A 148 -9.04 -1.16 -6.92
CA ALA A 148 -8.92 -1.58 -5.53
C ALA A 148 -9.89 -0.81 -4.61
N LEU A 149 -10.08 0.49 -4.84
CA LEU A 149 -11.03 1.30 -4.08
C LEU A 149 -12.49 0.87 -4.30
N TYR A 150 -12.85 0.54 -5.56
CA TYR A 150 -14.17 -0.01 -5.87
C TYR A 150 -14.36 -1.39 -5.25
N TYR A 151 -13.34 -2.24 -5.28
CA TYR A 151 -13.40 -3.55 -4.62
C TYR A 151 -13.67 -3.38 -3.13
N LEU A 152 -12.87 -2.54 -2.44
CA LEU A 152 -13.05 -2.26 -1.01
C LEU A 152 -14.44 -1.73 -0.69
N GLY A 153 -14.93 -0.75 -1.47
CA GLY A 153 -16.27 -0.19 -1.27
C GLY A 153 -17.41 -1.17 -1.55
N GLY A 154 -17.16 -2.24 -2.30
CA GLY A 154 -18.08 -3.34 -2.58
C GLY A 154 -18.09 -4.44 -1.52
N GLU A 155 -17.14 -4.45 -0.58
CA GLU A 155 -17.10 -5.45 0.48
C GLU A 155 -18.33 -5.35 1.40
N PRO A 156 -18.99 -6.49 1.72
CA PRO A 156 -20.23 -6.48 2.48
C PRO A 156 -20.13 -5.81 3.84
N GLN A 157 -18.96 -5.87 4.48
CA GLN A 157 -18.73 -5.31 5.82
C GLN A 157 -18.09 -3.91 5.79
N VAL A 158 -18.06 -3.24 4.64
CA VAL A 158 -17.52 -1.88 4.49
C VAL A 158 -18.64 -0.85 4.36
N MET A 159 -18.45 0.29 5.04
CA MET A 159 -19.23 1.50 4.81
C MET A 159 -18.78 2.15 3.50
N ALA A 160 -19.49 1.90 2.39
CA ALA A 160 -19.06 2.29 1.05
C ALA A 160 -18.75 3.78 0.88
N ASP A 161 -19.43 4.66 1.65
CA ASP A 161 -19.25 6.10 1.59
C ASP A 161 -18.26 6.68 2.63
N ASN A 162 -17.64 5.80 3.45
CA ASN A 162 -16.70 6.18 4.50
C ASN A 162 -15.37 5.46 4.31
N LEU A 163 -14.65 5.82 3.26
CA LEU A 163 -13.37 5.23 2.92
C LEU A 163 -12.23 6.14 3.37
N GLY A 164 -11.13 5.52 3.77
CA GLY A 164 -9.84 6.14 3.93
C GLY A 164 -8.88 5.64 2.86
N ILE A 165 -7.89 6.44 2.53
CA ILE A 165 -6.77 6.03 1.69
C ILE A 165 -5.45 6.38 2.37
N TRP A 166 -4.56 5.42 2.43
CA TRP A 166 -3.22 5.56 2.95
C TRP A 166 -2.22 5.19 1.88
N GLY A 167 -1.25 6.05 1.61
CA GLY A 167 -0.21 5.75 0.64
C GLY A 167 1.18 6.15 1.12
N THR A 168 2.20 5.44 0.69
CA THR A 168 3.59 5.76 1.00
C THR A 168 4.38 6.06 -0.26
N SER A 169 5.30 7.04 -0.21
CA SER A 169 6.17 7.42 -1.33
C SER A 169 5.34 7.63 -2.61
N MET A 170 5.67 7.00 -3.72
CA MET A 170 4.88 7.07 -4.96
C MET A 170 3.38 6.79 -4.71
N GLY A 171 3.06 5.80 -3.88
CA GLY A 171 1.68 5.47 -3.50
C GLY A 171 0.98 6.61 -2.74
N GLY A 172 1.73 7.40 -1.95
CA GLY A 172 1.22 8.61 -1.29
C GLY A 172 0.77 9.66 -2.30
N GLY A 173 1.58 9.95 -3.31
CA GLY A 173 1.20 10.85 -4.39
C GLY A 173 -0.02 10.37 -5.18
N LEU A 174 -0.13 9.07 -5.47
CA LEU A 174 -1.31 8.48 -6.11
C LEU A 174 -2.55 8.59 -5.20
N ALA A 175 -2.39 8.37 -3.89
CA ALA A 175 -3.47 8.51 -2.91
C ALA A 175 -4.01 9.95 -2.85
N VAL A 176 -3.13 10.96 -2.89
CA VAL A 176 -3.54 12.39 -2.97
C VAL A 176 -4.40 12.64 -4.21
N VAL A 177 -3.95 12.17 -5.38
CA VAL A 177 -4.72 12.34 -6.62
C VAL A 177 -6.06 11.62 -6.54
N MET A 178 -6.09 10.38 -6.05
CA MET A 178 -7.34 9.61 -5.92
C MET A 178 -8.33 10.30 -4.96
N ALA A 179 -7.86 10.84 -3.85
CA ALA A 179 -8.71 11.54 -2.88
C ALA A 179 -9.37 12.80 -3.47
N THR A 180 -8.79 13.41 -4.51
CA THR A 180 -9.43 14.53 -5.23
C THR A 180 -10.50 14.07 -6.23
N GLN A 181 -10.52 12.80 -6.61
CA GLN A 181 -11.40 12.25 -7.64
C GLN A 181 -12.57 11.43 -7.08
N ASP A 182 -12.49 10.96 -5.84
CA ASP A 182 -13.51 10.10 -5.26
C ASP A 182 -14.01 10.66 -3.91
N SER A 183 -15.22 11.18 -3.91
CA SER A 183 -15.85 11.81 -2.74
C SER A 183 -16.16 10.83 -1.59
N ARG A 184 -16.07 9.51 -1.80
CA ARG A 184 -16.22 8.51 -0.75
C ARG A 184 -15.01 8.47 0.18
N ILE A 185 -13.86 9.01 -0.26
CA ILE A 185 -12.66 9.13 0.56
C ILE A 185 -12.83 10.29 1.53
N LYS A 186 -12.90 9.97 2.83
CA LYS A 186 -13.09 10.94 3.93
C LYS A 186 -11.80 11.21 4.71
N ALA A 187 -10.81 10.35 4.56
CA ALA A 187 -9.51 10.48 5.22
C ALA A 187 -8.39 10.11 4.27
N LEU A 188 -7.33 10.91 4.28
CA LEU A 188 -6.12 10.69 3.48
C LEU A 188 -4.90 10.73 4.39
N VAL A 189 -4.03 9.74 4.24
CA VAL A 189 -2.68 9.77 4.80
C VAL A 189 -1.69 9.67 3.65
N ASP A 190 -0.88 10.69 3.47
CA ASP A 190 0.27 10.70 2.57
C ASP A 190 1.56 10.59 3.38
N GLN A 191 2.18 9.42 3.35
CA GLN A 191 3.47 9.18 3.99
C GLN A 191 4.59 9.46 2.98
N MET A 192 5.17 10.66 3.03
CA MET A 192 6.28 11.12 2.18
C MET A 192 6.05 11.00 0.66
N GLY A 193 4.82 11.17 0.20
CA GLY A 193 4.50 11.11 -1.22
C GLY A 193 4.94 12.35 -1.99
N PRO A 194 5.24 12.20 -3.29
CA PRO A 194 5.53 13.33 -4.15
C PRO A 194 4.22 14.06 -4.50
N VAL A 195 4.02 15.23 -3.93
CA VAL A 195 2.84 16.08 -4.23
C VAL A 195 3.11 17.10 -5.35
N ASN A 196 4.36 17.24 -5.76
CA ASN A 196 4.75 18.07 -6.89
C ASN A 196 5.73 17.33 -7.80
N TYR A 197 5.20 16.61 -8.77
CA TYR A 197 5.98 15.83 -9.72
C TYR A 197 6.90 16.72 -10.60
N GLN A 198 6.49 17.93 -10.92
CA GLN A 198 7.33 18.86 -11.71
C GLN A 198 8.60 19.21 -10.94
N TYR A 199 8.48 19.45 -9.62
CA TYR A 199 9.64 19.70 -8.78
C TYR A 199 10.54 18.46 -8.68
N ASN A 200 9.97 17.29 -8.53
CA ASN A 200 10.72 16.02 -8.43
C ASN A 200 11.42 15.66 -9.75
N LEU A 201 10.89 16.09 -10.88
CA LEU A 201 11.44 15.80 -12.22
C LEU A 201 12.27 16.96 -12.79
N LYS A 202 12.47 18.05 -12.06
CA LYS A 202 13.15 19.27 -12.55
C LYS A 202 14.56 19.03 -13.08
N ASP A 203 15.25 18.03 -12.53
CA ASP A 203 16.63 17.67 -12.90
C ASP A 203 16.69 16.60 -14.00
N ILE A 204 15.54 16.09 -14.45
CA ILE A 204 15.45 15.14 -15.57
C ILE A 204 15.31 15.93 -16.88
N PRO A 205 16.26 15.80 -17.83
CA PRO A 205 16.17 16.49 -19.10
C PRO A 205 14.88 16.13 -19.86
N ALA A 206 14.19 17.12 -20.40
CA ALA A 206 12.93 16.92 -21.13
C ALA A 206 13.07 15.98 -22.35
N ASN A 207 14.24 15.96 -23.00
CA ASN A 207 14.54 15.04 -24.08
C ASN A 207 14.60 13.57 -23.63
N TYR A 208 15.00 13.31 -22.38
CA TYR A 208 15.01 11.96 -21.82
C TYR A 208 13.59 11.42 -21.65
N VAL A 209 12.70 12.21 -21.04
CA VAL A 209 11.28 11.83 -20.90
C VAL A 209 10.66 11.58 -22.27
N ARG A 210 10.87 12.48 -23.23
CA ARG A 210 10.35 12.34 -24.61
C ARG A 210 10.90 11.08 -25.30
N ALA A 211 12.17 10.74 -25.08
CA ALA A 211 12.76 9.55 -25.66
C ALA A 211 12.08 8.28 -25.12
N ILE A 212 11.86 8.20 -23.81
CA ILE A 212 11.15 7.06 -23.17
C ILE A 212 9.73 6.95 -23.72
N GLU A 213 8.95 8.04 -23.70
CA GLU A 213 7.57 8.05 -24.23
C GLU A 213 7.52 7.61 -25.69
N THR A 214 8.50 8.05 -26.51
CA THR A 214 8.60 7.65 -27.91
C THR A 214 8.87 6.15 -28.05
N GLN A 215 9.77 5.59 -27.23
CA GLN A 215 10.08 4.16 -27.25
C GLN A 215 8.88 3.32 -26.81
N MET A 216 8.18 3.75 -25.75
CA MET A 216 6.95 3.10 -25.29
C MET A 216 5.87 3.09 -26.38
N ALA A 217 5.65 4.24 -27.06
CA ALA A 217 4.67 4.34 -28.13
C ALA A 217 5.02 3.47 -29.35
N ARG A 218 6.29 3.15 -29.55
CA ARG A 218 6.78 2.27 -30.61
C ARG A 218 6.87 0.79 -30.21
N GLY A 219 6.52 0.46 -28.95
CA GLY A 219 6.60 -0.91 -28.44
C GLY A 219 8.03 -1.45 -28.33
N VAL A 220 9.01 -0.57 -28.08
CA VAL A 220 10.43 -0.93 -27.99
C VAL A 220 10.88 -1.12 -26.54
N LEU A 221 10.06 -0.75 -25.56
CA LEU A 221 10.25 -0.95 -24.11
C LEU A 221 9.33 -2.04 -23.61
#